data_784a8fdf3de83d3c16a27662c55e97a2
#
_entry.id   784a8fdf3de83d3c16a27662c55e97a2
#
_cell.length_a   1.000
_cell.length_b   1.000
_cell.length_c   1.000
_cell.angle_alpha   90.00
_cell.angle_beta   90.00
_cell.angle_gamma   90.00
#
_symmetry.space_group_name_H-M   'P 1'
#
loop_
_entity.id
_entity.type
_entity.pdbx_description
1 polymer ?
#
loop_
_entity_poly.entity_id
_entity_poly.type
_entity_poly.pdbx_seq_one_letter_code
_entity_poly.pdbx_strand_id
1 'polypeptide(L)'
;MEKFVLRLDRAKKAIDEADYVLIGAGAGLSTAAGIEYTGERFEKYFHDFIAEYGFTDMYSSGFYPFKTPEEKWAYWAKHVYANRYDVGKTDVYQKLLQLVKDKEYFVLTTNVESQFWIN
;
A
#
# COMPACT_ATOMS: atom_id res chain seq x y z
N MET A 1 19.78 17.49 -11.73
CA MET A 1 20.37 16.71 -10.59
C MET A 1 20.62 17.61 -9.38
N GLU A 2 21.40 18.69 -9.54
CA GLU A 2 21.72 19.62 -8.46
C GLU A 2 20.47 20.22 -7.77
N LYS A 3 19.49 20.69 -8.56
CA LYS A 3 18.22 21.20 -8.03
C LYS A 3 17.44 20.16 -7.23
N PHE A 4 17.53 18.90 -7.62
CA PHE A 4 16.86 17.79 -6.92
C PHE A 4 17.53 17.55 -5.57
N VAL A 5 18.85 17.47 -5.53
CA VAL A 5 19.62 17.29 -4.29
C VAL A 5 19.31 18.41 -3.30
N LEU A 6 19.33 19.67 -3.76
CA LEU A 6 19.00 20.81 -2.90
C LEU A 6 17.57 20.73 -2.33
N ARG A 7 16.63 20.23 -3.10
CA ARG A 7 15.26 20.01 -2.61
C ARG A 7 15.20 18.95 -1.54
N LEU A 8 15.93 17.85 -1.74
CA LEU A 8 16.01 16.78 -0.73
C LEU A 8 16.64 17.27 0.57
N ASP A 9 17.73 18.03 0.48
CA ASP A 9 18.40 18.60 1.65
C ASP A 9 17.47 19.54 2.42
N ARG A 10 16.72 20.36 1.71
CA ARG A 10 15.72 21.25 2.32
C ARG A 10 14.60 20.49 2.99
N ALA A 11 14.09 19.43 2.33
CA ALA A 11 13.05 18.59 2.89
C ALA A 11 13.54 17.84 4.14
N LYS A 12 14.73 17.27 4.07
CA LYS A 12 15.36 16.61 5.21
C LYS A 12 15.52 17.57 6.38
N LYS A 13 16.04 18.76 6.15
CA LYS A 13 16.20 19.79 7.17
C LYS A 13 14.86 20.16 7.81
N ALA A 14 13.81 20.34 7.01
CA ALA A 14 12.48 20.67 7.49
C ALA A 14 11.92 19.57 8.42
N ILE A 15 12.13 18.30 8.08
CA ILE A 15 11.73 17.16 8.93
C ILE A 15 12.57 17.14 10.21
N ASP A 16 13.87 17.29 10.11
CA ASP A 16 14.79 17.26 11.26
C ASP A 16 14.48 18.38 12.28
N GLU A 17 14.07 19.55 11.81
CA GLU A 17 13.74 20.72 12.64
C GLU A 17 12.29 20.72 13.14
N ALA A 18 11.42 19.89 12.60
CA ALA A 18 10.00 19.86 12.99
C ALA A 18 9.81 19.22 14.37
N ASP A 19 8.95 19.80 15.17
CA ASP A 19 8.53 19.22 16.46
C ASP A 19 7.49 18.12 16.24
N TYR A 20 6.61 18.30 15.25
CA TYR A 20 5.53 17.37 14.91
C TYR A 20 5.55 17.04 13.41
N VAL A 21 5.27 15.80 13.06
CA VAL A 21 5.19 15.35 11.67
C VAL A 21 3.84 14.72 11.40
N LEU A 22 3.15 15.20 10.39
CA LEU A 22 1.92 14.58 9.88
C LEU A 22 2.26 13.81 8.61
N ILE A 23 1.95 12.51 8.59
CA ILE A 23 2.12 11.68 7.40
C ILE A 23 0.73 11.43 6.80
N GLY A 24 0.49 11.98 5.62
CA GLY A 24 -0.68 11.67 4.81
C GLY A 24 -0.29 10.69 3.72
N ALA A 25 -0.95 9.54 3.66
CA ALA A 25 -0.59 8.50 2.71
C ALA A 25 -1.82 7.88 2.07
N GLY A 26 -1.71 7.58 0.79
CA GLY A 26 -2.72 6.92 -0.01
C GLY A 26 -2.15 5.70 -0.75
N ALA A 27 -2.90 5.21 -1.74
CA ALA A 27 -2.54 4.03 -2.53
C ALA A 27 -1.19 4.15 -3.25
N GLY A 28 -0.74 5.37 -3.58
CA GLY A 28 0.56 5.59 -4.21
C GLY A 28 1.73 5.14 -3.34
N LEU A 29 1.63 5.27 -2.02
CA LEU A 29 2.65 4.78 -1.10
C LEU A 29 2.69 3.25 -1.10
N SER A 30 1.54 2.59 -1.13
CA SER A 30 1.45 1.13 -1.24
C SER A 30 2.06 0.62 -2.55
N THR A 31 1.77 1.30 -3.66
CA THR A 31 2.37 0.98 -4.98
C THR A 31 3.89 1.12 -4.94
N ALA A 32 4.40 2.19 -4.35
CA ALA A 32 5.84 2.40 -4.18
C ALA A 32 6.48 1.31 -3.30
N ALA A 33 5.73 0.71 -2.41
CA ALA A 33 6.17 -0.40 -1.57
C ALA A 33 6.06 -1.77 -2.25
N GLY A 34 5.57 -1.82 -3.51
CA GLY A 34 5.38 -3.06 -4.25
C GLY A 34 4.03 -3.74 -4.01
N ILE A 35 3.12 -3.11 -3.29
CA ILE A 35 1.77 -3.62 -3.05
C ILE A 35 0.86 -3.10 -4.17
N GLU A 36 1.00 -3.69 -5.35
CA GLU A 36 0.28 -3.28 -6.54
C GLU A 36 -0.98 -4.11 -6.74
N TYR A 37 -2.01 -3.50 -7.35
CA TYR A 37 -3.29 -4.14 -7.66
C TYR A 37 -3.34 -4.68 -9.09
N THR A 38 -2.28 -4.52 -9.86
CA THR A 38 -2.18 -4.92 -11.27
C THR A 38 -0.90 -5.72 -11.52
N GLY A 39 -0.71 -6.17 -12.78
CA GLY A 39 0.52 -6.81 -13.23
C GLY A 39 0.75 -8.19 -12.66
N GLU A 40 2.03 -8.56 -12.52
CA GLU A 40 2.43 -9.90 -12.09
C GLU A 40 1.87 -10.30 -10.74
N ARG A 41 1.80 -9.36 -9.82
CA ARG A 41 1.26 -9.62 -8.48
C ARG A 41 -0.22 -10.00 -8.54
N PHE A 42 -1.00 -9.28 -9.34
CA PHE A 42 -2.40 -9.60 -9.56
C PHE A 42 -2.55 -10.96 -10.23
N GLU A 43 -1.79 -11.23 -11.26
CA GLU A 43 -1.80 -12.51 -11.97
C GLU A 43 -1.45 -13.69 -11.05
N LYS A 44 -0.47 -13.52 -10.19
CA LYS A 44 -0.04 -14.54 -9.23
C LYS A 44 -1.16 -14.94 -8.27
N TYR A 45 -1.85 -13.97 -7.68
CA TYR A 45 -2.87 -14.25 -6.67
C TYR A 45 -4.23 -14.60 -7.25
N PHE A 46 -4.56 -14.08 -8.42
CA PHE A 46 -5.91 -14.12 -8.95
C PHE A 46 -6.03 -14.83 -10.31
N HIS A 47 -5.09 -15.68 -10.67
CA HIS A 47 -5.13 -16.39 -11.97
C HIS A 47 -6.42 -17.17 -12.19
N ASP A 48 -7.01 -17.76 -11.15
CA ASP A 48 -8.27 -18.48 -11.22
C ASP A 48 -9.44 -17.55 -11.56
N PHE A 49 -9.45 -16.38 -10.92
CA PHE A 49 -10.47 -15.35 -11.15
C PHE A 49 -10.33 -14.69 -12.53
N ILE A 50 -9.10 -14.52 -13.00
CA ILE A 50 -8.84 -14.03 -14.36
C ILE A 50 -9.41 -15.01 -15.36
N ALA A 51 -9.18 -16.30 -15.18
CA ALA A 51 -9.68 -17.34 -16.09
C ALA A 51 -11.22 -17.42 -16.09
N GLU A 52 -11.85 -17.32 -14.92
CA GLU A 52 -13.31 -17.47 -14.76
C GLU A 52 -14.08 -16.19 -15.12
N TYR A 53 -13.60 -15.03 -14.69
CA TYR A 53 -14.33 -13.76 -14.77
C TYR A 53 -13.71 -12.74 -15.72
N GLY A 54 -12.49 -12.97 -16.21
CA GLY A 54 -11.78 -12.00 -17.05
C GLY A 54 -11.33 -10.76 -16.31
N PHE A 55 -11.06 -10.87 -15.03
CA PHE A 55 -10.61 -9.73 -14.21
C PHE A 55 -9.29 -9.16 -14.69
N THR A 56 -9.11 -7.84 -14.54
CA THR A 56 -7.93 -7.11 -15.00
C THR A 56 -7.10 -6.51 -13.86
N ASP A 57 -7.70 -6.27 -12.71
CA ASP A 57 -7.03 -5.70 -11.53
C ASP A 57 -7.85 -5.96 -10.26
N MET A 58 -7.21 -5.79 -9.10
CA MET A 58 -7.87 -6.04 -7.81
C MET A 58 -8.92 -4.99 -7.47
N TYR A 59 -8.74 -3.75 -7.90
CA TYR A 59 -9.67 -2.68 -7.56
C TYR A 59 -11.02 -2.85 -8.24
N SER A 60 -11.02 -2.97 -9.57
CA SER A 60 -12.27 -3.12 -10.32
C SER A 60 -12.97 -4.46 -10.02
N SER A 61 -12.20 -5.51 -9.74
CA SER A 61 -12.72 -6.82 -9.38
C SER A 61 -13.58 -6.81 -8.12
N GLY A 62 -13.26 -5.93 -7.17
CA GLY A 62 -14.02 -5.75 -5.94
C GLY A 62 -15.45 -5.28 -6.16
N PHE A 63 -15.74 -4.67 -7.29
CA PHE A 63 -17.08 -4.18 -7.66
C PHE A 63 -17.85 -5.16 -8.56
N TYR A 64 -17.27 -6.31 -8.88
CA TYR A 64 -17.95 -7.29 -9.71
C TYR A 64 -19.22 -7.81 -9.02
N PRO A 65 -20.35 -7.89 -9.74
CA PRO A 65 -21.61 -8.38 -9.17
C PRO A 65 -21.64 -9.92 -9.13
N PHE A 66 -20.96 -10.50 -8.15
CA PHE A 66 -20.93 -11.96 -7.98
C PHE A 66 -22.35 -12.50 -7.78
N LYS A 67 -22.64 -13.65 -8.38
CA LYS A 67 -23.97 -14.27 -8.36
C LYS A 67 -24.32 -14.84 -6.98
N THR A 68 -23.32 -15.30 -6.23
CA THR A 68 -23.53 -15.92 -4.91
C THR A 68 -22.63 -15.26 -3.85
N PRO A 69 -23.04 -15.28 -2.57
CA PRO A 69 -22.19 -14.83 -1.46
C PRO A 69 -20.88 -15.62 -1.38
N GLU A 70 -20.90 -16.89 -1.73
CA GLU A 70 -19.73 -17.78 -1.70
C GLU A 70 -18.66 -17.29 -2.68
N GLU A 71 -19.04 -16.96 -3.91
CA GLU A 71 -18.13 -16.41 -4.93
C GLU A 71 -17.55 -15.08 -4.47
N LYS A 72 -18.39 -14.19 -3.95
CA LYS A 72 -17.97 -12.89 -3.42
C LYS A 72 -16.92 -13.04 -2.32
N TRP A 73 -17.18 -13.91 -1.36
CA TRP A 73 -16.27 -14.13 -0.25
C TRP A 73 -15.00 -14.87 -0.66
N ALA A 74 -15.07 -15.75 -1.66
CA ALA A 74 -13.87 -16.35 -2.23
C ALA A 74 -12.93 -15.30 -2.78
N TYR A 75 -13.45 -14.30 -3.50
CA TYR A 75 -12.65 -13.17 -3.98
C TYR A 75 -12.10 -12.34 -2.83
N TRP A 76 -12.97 -11.87 -1.92
CA TRP A 76 -12.58 -10.97 -0.85
C TRP A 76 -11.63 -11.61 0.17
N ALA A 77 -11.78 -12.88 0.45
CA ALA A 77 -10.84 -13.60 1.31
C ALA A 77 -9.43 -13.60 0.71
N LYS A 78 -9.32 -13.86 -0.58
CA LYS A 78 -8.04 -13.82 -1.30
C LYS A 78 -7.48 -12.40 -1.37
N HIS A 79 -8.32 -11.40 -1.63
CA HIS A 79 -7.94 -10.00 -1.66
C HIS A 79 -7.34 -9.55 -0.32
N VAL A 80 -8.02 -9.84 0.76
CA VAL A 80 -7.56 -9.49 2.11
C VAL A 80 -6.28 -10.24 2.45
N TYR A 81 -6.21 -11.52 2.15
CA TYR A 81 -5.01 -12.33 2.38
C TYR A 81 -3.80 -11.76 1.65
N ALA A 82 -3.93 -11.52 0.35
CA ALA A 82 -2.82 -11.04 -0.48
C ALA A 82 -2.32 -9.64 -0.06
N ASN A 83 -3.23 -8.75 0.35
CA ASN A 83 -2.89 -7.36 0.61
C ASN A 83 -2.60 -7.05 2.08
N ARG A 84 -3.07 -7.88 2.99
CA ARG A 84 -2.94 -7.60 4.43
C ARG A 84 -2.10 -8.64 5.17
N TYR A 85 -2.28 -9.92 4.85
CA TYR A 85 -1.66 -11.00 5.64
C TYR A 85 -0.43 -11.61 4.99
N ASP A 86 -0.39 -11.71 3.68
CA ASP A 86 0.74 -12.29 2.95
C ASP A 86 1.82 -11.29 2.56
N VAL A 87 1.61 -10.02 2.87
CA VAL A 87 2.61 -8.97 2.69
C VAL A 87 3.33 -8.74 4.01
N GLY A 88 4.62 -8.96 4.04
CA GLY A 88 5.44 -8.62 5.20
C GLY A 88 5.75 -7.13 5.26
N LYS A 89 6.66 -6.76 6.14
CA LYS A 89 7.18 -5.40 6.23
C LYS A 89 7.85 -5.00 4.92
N THR A 90 7.59 -3.79 4.47
CA THR A 90 8.17 -3.26 3.22
C THR A 90 9.19 -2.17 3.49
N ASP A 91 10.19 -2.09 2.63
CA ASP A 91 11.32 -1.18 2.79
C ASP A 91 10.89 0.30 2.83
N VAL A 92 9.94 0.70 1.98
CA VAL A 92 9.44 2.08 1.92
C VAL A 92 8.83 2.50 3.24
N TYR A 93 7.96 1.67 3.82
CA TYR A 93 7.34 1.97 5.12
C TYR A 93 8.34 1.94 6.27
N GLN A 94 9.32 1.04 6.23
CA GLN A 94 10.38 1.00 7.23
C GLN A 94 11.26 2.25 7.18
N LYS A 95 11.61 2.73 5.99
CA LYS A 95 12.36 3.98 5.82
C LYS A 95 11.56 5.18 6.31
N LEU A 96 10.26 5.20 6.05
CA LEU A 96 9.38 6.27 6.53
C LEU A 96 9.34 6.30 8.06
N LEU A 97 9.24 5.14 8.71
CA LEU A 97 9.31 5.04 10.17
C LEU A 97 10.65 5.59 10.70
N GLN A 98 11.77 5.29 10.05
CA GLN A 98 13.08 5.78 10.46
C GLN A 98 13.16 7.32 10.47
N LEU A 99 12.44 7.99 9.57
CA LEU A 99 12.41 9.44 9.52
C LEU A 99 11.69 10.08 10.72
N VAL A 100 10.73 9.39 11.31
CA VAL A 100 9.82 10.00 12.30
C VAL A 100 9.83 9.33 13.68
N LYS A 101 10.45 8.16 13.84
CA LYS A 101 10.36 7.34 15.06
C LYS A 101 10.77 8.06 16.36
N ASP A 102 11.67 9.03 16.27
CA ASP A 102 12.17 9.79 17.42
C ASP A 102 11.47 11.14 17.57
N LYS A 103 10.38 11.37 16.84
CA LYS A 103 9.58 12.59 16.85
C LYS A 103 8.13 12.29 17.21
N GLU A 104 7.40 13.33 17.60
CA GLU A 104 5.95 13.25 17.67
C GLU A 104 5.39 13.21 16.25
N TYR A 105 4.68 12.14 15.90
CA TYR A 105 4.09 12.02 14.57
C TYR A 105 2.68 11.43 14.61
N PHE A 106 1.92 11.71 13.56
CA PHE A 106 0.60 11.16 13.35
C PHE A 106 0.46 10.70 11.90
N VAL A 107 -0.18 9.56 11.70
CA VAL A 107 -0.44 9.01 10.36
C VAL A 107 -1.92 9.15 10.04
N LEU A 108 -2.23 9.75 8.89
CA LEU A 108 -3.56 9.84 8.32
C LEU A 108 -3.57 9.08 6.99
N THR A 109 -4.28 7.97 6.91
CA THR A 109 -4.31 7.15 5.72
C THR A 109 -5.64 6.44 5.52
N THR A 110 -6.01 6.25 4.25
CA THR A 110 -7.12 5.40 3.83
C THR A 110 -6.64 4.01 3.38
N ASN A 111 -5.35 3.73 3.48
CA ASN A 111 -4.78 2.44 3.09
C ASN A 111 -5.23 1.34 4.06
N VAL A 112 -5.49 0.16 3.50
CA VAL A 112 -6.09 -0.97 4.23
C VAL A 112 -5.15 -2.16 4.44
N GLU A 113 -3.95 -2.13 3.88
CA GLU A 113 -2.98 -3.23 3.95
C GLU A 113 -2.21 -3.33 5.27
N SER A 114 -2.49 -2.46 6.20
CA SER A 114 -1.91 -2.48 7.56
C SER A 114 -0.40 -2.23 7.66
N GLN A 115 0.25 -1.69 6.64
CA GLN A 115 1.70 -1.45 6.65
C GLN A 115 2.15 -0.52 7.79
N PHE A 116 1.36 0.50 8.12
CA PHE A 116 1.66 1.38 9.24
C PHE A 116 1.59 0.71 10.61
N TRP A 117 0.91 -0.43 10.72
CA TRP A 117 0.80 -1.20 11.96
C TRP A 117 1.91 -2.21 12.15
N ILE A 118 2.46 -2.76 11.07
CA ILE A 118 3.43 -3.87 11.12
C ILE A 118 4.88 -3.42 10.99
N ASN A 119 5.13 -2.16 10.60
CA ASN A 119 6.49 -1.62 10.46
C ASN A 119 7.02 -0.86 11.70
#